data_e1970962b867d583aac1d270119d7fea
#
_entry.id   e1970962b867d583aac1d270119d7fea
#
_cell.length_a   1.000
_cell.length_b   1.000
_cell.length_c   1.000
_cell.angle_alpha   90.00
_cell.angle_beta   90.00
_cell.angle_gamma   90.00
#
_symmetry.space_group_name_H-M   'P 1'
#
loop_
_entity.id
_entity.type
_entity.pdbx_description
1 polymer ?
#
loop_
_entity_poly.entity_id
_entity_poly.type
_entity_poly.pdbx_seq_one_letter_code
_entity_poly.pdbx_strand_id
1 'polypeptide(L)'
;MSSLSQGSHDSEGLQAQVAALGEWFHNLDLHGVRTAPHHYLGDFPNIKWKHIEASIPLDLRGASVLDVGCNGGFYSIEMKRRGADRVLGIDIDERYLKQACFAAQTLGLEIEFVDPILN
;
A
#
# COMPACT_ATOMS: atom_id res chain seq x y z
N MET A 1 -4.15 8.02 -31.74
CA MET A 1 -4.55 7.80 -30.36
C MET A 1 -3.54 8.32 -29.37
N SER A 2 -3.99 9.13 -28.49
CA SER A 2 -3.10 9.77 -27.54
C SER A 2 -3.01 8.94 -26.26
N SER A 3 -1.78 8.53 -25.89
CA SER A 3 -1.55 7.87 -24.61
C SER A 3 -1.81 8.80 -23.42
N LEU A 4 -1.66 10.10 -23.62
CA LEU A 4 -1.97 11.10 -22.61
C LEU A 4 -3.45 11.12 -22.26
N SER A 5 -4.33 11.06 -23.28
CA SER A 5 -5.77 11.03 -23.06
C SER A 5 -6.19 9.78 -22.29
N GLN A 6 -5.65 8.64 -22.66
CA GLN A 6 -5.94 7.38 -21.98
C GLN A 6 -5.39 7.37 -20.55
N GLY A 7 -4.18 7.87 -20.35
CA GLY A 7 -3.57 7.97 -19.03
C GLY A 7 -4.38 8.86 -18.09
N SER A 8 -4.90 10.01 -18.61
CA SER A 8 -5.73 10.91 -17.81
C SER A 8 -7.05 10.24 -17.41
N HIS A 9 -7.68 9.51 -18.33
CA HIS A 9 -8.90 8.77 -18.06
C HIS A 9 -8.68 7.69 -16.99
N ASP A 10 -7.58 6.94 -17.10
CA ASP A 10 -7.22 5.91 -16.13
C ASP A 10 -6.97 6.53 -14.75
N SER A 11 -6.33 7.70 -14.72
CA SER A 11 -6.06 8.42 -13.48
C SER A 11 -7.35 8.86 -12.78
N GLU A 12 -8.32 9.37 -13.53
CA GLU A 12 -9.62 9.78 -12.98
C GLU A 12 -10.37 8.58 -12.41
N GLY A 13 -10.36 7.46 -13.12
CA GLY A 13 -10.98 6.22 -12.66
C GLY A 13 -10.32 5.71 -11.40
N LEU A 14 -9.01 5.74 -11.36
CA LEU A 14 -8.25 5.30 -10.20
C LEU A 14 -8.50 6.21 -8.99
N GLN A 15 -8.56 7.52 -9.19
CA GLN A 15 -8.90 8.46 -8.12
C GLN A 15 -10.28 8.15 -7.53
N ALA A 16 -11.26 7.86 -8.37
CA ALA A 16 -12.60 7.51 -7.92
C ALA A 16 -12.61 6.21 -7.10
N GLN A 17 -11.84 5.21 -7.53
CA GLN A 17 -11.72 3.94 -6.80
C GLN A 17 -11.04 4.14 -5.44
N VAL A 18 -10.00 4.95 -5.39
CA VAL A 18 -9.31 5.29 -4.13
C VAL A 18 -10.29 5.98 -3.17
N ALA A 19 -11.04 6.97 -3.66
CA ALA A 19 -12.00 7.71 -2.85
C ALA A 19 -13.12 6.81 -2.32
N ALA A 20 -13.56 5.84 -3.12
CA ALA A 20 -14.63 4.91 -2.75
C ALA A 20 -14.25 4.01 -1.57
N LEU A 21 -12.97 3.84 -1.29
CA LEU A 21 -12.47 3.02 -0.18
C LEU A 21 -12.41 3.78 1.14
N GLY A 22 -12.92 5.00 1.18
CA GLY A 22 -12.97 5.80 2.38
C GLY A 22 -11.69 6.58 2.63
N GLU A 23 -11.57 7.11 3.83
CA GLU A 23 -10.40 7.89 4.21
C GLU A 23 -9.19 6.99 4.44
N TRP A 24 -8.06 7.35 3.83
CA TRP A 24 -6.81 6.62 3.95
C TRP A 24 -5.93 7.29 5.00
N PHE A 25 -5.30 6.48 5.82
CA PHE A 25 -4.24 6.95 6.71
C PHE A 25 -2.87 6.90 6.03
N HIS A 26 -2.56 5.80 5.35
CA HIS A 26 -1.32 5.67 4.61
C HIS A 26 -1.39 6.43 3.29
N ASN A 27 -0.37 7.25 3.03
CA ASN A 27 -0.23 7.94 1.76
C ASN A 27 0.63 7.08 0.83
N LEU A 28 -0.02 6.48 -0.16
CA LEU A 28 0.61 5.63 -1.17
C LEU A 28 0.56 6.33 -2.51
N ASP A 29 1.55 6.05 -3.34
CA ASP A 29 1.56 6.49 -4.73
C ASP A 29 1.11 5.32 -5.60
N LEU A 30 -0.11 5.38 -6.11
CA LEU A 30 -0.70 4.37 -6.98
C LEU A 30 -0.72 4.90 -8.42
N HIS A 31 0.40 4.71 -9.13
CA HIS A 31 0.56 5.20 -10.50
C HIS A 31 0.28 6.71 -10.62
N GLY A 32 0.79 7.49 -9.67
CA GLY A 32 0.63 8.93 -9.63
C GLY A 32 -0.57 9.42 -8.83
N VAL A 33 -1.47 8.53 -8.42
CA VAL A 33 -2.61 8.87 -7.56
C VAL A 33 -2.21 8.67 -6.11
N ARG A 34 -2.20 9.74 -5.32
CA ARG A 34 -1.89 9.69 -3.91
C ARG A 34 -3.14 9.38 -3.11
N THR A 35 -3.01 8.48 -2.11
CA THR A 35 -4.17 8.04 -1.32
C THR A 35 -4.47 8.92 -0.13
N ALA A 36 -3.48 9.61 0.43
CA ALA A 36 -3.67 10.52 1.57
C ALA A 36 -2.70 11.70 1.49
N PRO A 37 -2.76 12.53 0.41
CA PRO A 37 -1.77 13.59 0.20
C PRO A 37 -1.86 14.74 1.21
N HIS A 38 -3.03 14.90 1.85
CA HIS A 38 -3.30 16.03 2.74
C HIS A 38 -3.68 15.60 4.15
N HIS A 39 -3.23 14.42 4.57
CA HIS A 39 -3.49 13.95 5.93
C HIS A 39 -2.89 14.92 6.95
N TYR A 40 -3.66 15.24 8.01
CA TYR A 40 -3.26 16.26 8.98
C TYR A 40 -1.97 15.89 9.74
N LEU A 41 -1.62 14.61 9.82
CA LEU A 41 -0.37 14.15 10.41
C LEU A 41 0.79 14.10 9.39
N GLY A 42 0.56 14.56 8.16
CA GLY A 42 1.52 14.51 7.08
C GLY A 42 1.65 13.10 6.49
N ASP A 43 2.72 12.87 5.74
CA ASP A 43 3.02 11.58 5.13
C ASP A 43 3.69 10.67 6.16
N PHE A 44 2.90 10.24 7.15
CA PHE A 44 3.37 9.55 8.34
C PHE A 44 4.12 8.24 8.02
N PRO A 45 3.59 7.34 7.15
CA PRO A 45 4.32 6.11 6.90
C PRO A 45 5.66 6.33 6.21
N ASN A 46 5.76 7.29 5.30
CA ASN A 46 7.02 7.59 4.64
C ASN A 46 8.02 8.25 5.60
N ILE A 47 7.53 9.10 6.50
CA ILE A 47 8.39 9.73 7.52
C ILE A 47 9.01 8.64 8.40
N LYS A 48 8.21 7.69 8.88
CA LYS A 48 8.72 6.56 9.68
C LYS A 48 9.65 5.68 8.85
N TRP A 49 9.29 5.42 7.61
CA TRP A 49 10.08 4.59 6.71
C TRP A 49 11.50 5.11 6.56
N LYS A 50 11.66 6.42 6.40
CA LYS A 50 12.98 7.04 6.26
C LYS A 50 13.88 6.83 7.48
N HIS A 51 13.29 6.62 8.65
CA HIS A 51 14.07 6.35 9.87
C HIS A 51 14.50 4.89 9.97
N ILE A 52 13.79 3.96 9.34
CA ILE A 52 14.04 2.53 9.50
C ILE A 52 14.56 1.84 8.23
N GLU A 53 14.41 2.46 7.08
CA GLU A 53 14.69 1.80 5.79
C GLU A 53 16.13 1.28 5.69
N ALA A 54 17.10 2.00 6.25
CA ALA A 54 18.49 1.58 6.22
C ALA A 54 18.77 0.33 7.05
N SER A 55 17.88 0.01 8.00
CA SER A 55 18.02 -1.17 8.86
C SER A 55 17.41 -2.42 8.23
N ILE A 56 16.73 -2.27 7.10
CA ILE A 56 16.07 -3.37 6.41
C ILE A 56 16.90 -3.72 5.16
N PRO A 57 17.21 -5.01 4.95
CA PRO A 57 17.98 -5.40 3.76
C PRO A 57 17.30 -4.94 2.47
N LEU A 58 18.10 -4.47 1.52
CA LEU A 58 17.58 -4.07 0.21
C LEU A 58 17.03 -5.24 -0.59
N ASP A 59 17.58 -6.44 -0.36
CA ASP A 59 17.19 -7.66 -1.04
C ASP A 59 16.60 -8.62 -0.01
N LEU A 60 15.30 -8.84 -0.10
CA LEU A 60 14.56 -9.73 0.81
C LEU A 60 14.19 -11.06 0.15
N ARG A 61 14.84 -11.42 -0.96
CA ARG A 61 14.59 -12.72 -1.59
C ARG A 61 14.84 -13.85 -0.59
N GLY A 62 13.91 -14.81 -0.54
CA GLY A 62 13.94 -15.90 0.41
C GLY A 62 13.31 -15.58 1.76
N ALA A 63 12.95 -14.33 2.02
CA ALA A 63 12.38 -13.93 3.30
C ALA A 63 10.86 -13.98 3.27
N SER A 64 10.28 -14.32 4.42
CA SER A 64 8.86 -14.17 4.72
C SER A 64 8.70 -13.02 5.71
N VAL A 65 7.74 -12.15 5.46
CA VAL A 65 7.52 -10.94 6.26
C VAL A 65 6.11 -10.95 6.84
N LEU A 66 6.00 -10.62 8.11
CA LEU A 66 4.73 -10.38 8.79
C LEU A 66 4.66 -8.90 9.17
N ASP A 67 3.63 -8.21 8.66
CA ASP A 67 3.38 -6.81 8.96
C ASP A 67 2.18 -6.71 9.90
N VAL A 68 2.44 -6.51 11.18
CA VAL A 68 1.42 -6.45 12.23
C VAL A 68 0.86 -5.04 12.31
N GLY A 69 -0.46 -4.91 12.19
CA GLY A 69 -1.10 -3.60 12.12
C GLY A 69 -0.82 -2.92 10.78
N CYS A 70 -1.03 -3.64 9.69
CA CYS A 70 -0.57 -3.22 8.36
C CYS A 70 -1.24 -1.96 7.82
N ASN A 71 -2.40 -1.57 8.33
CA ASN A 71 -3.13 -0.39 7.86
C ASN A 71 -3.33 -0.45 6.33
N GLY A 72 -3.06 0.63 5.62
CA GLY A 72 -3.18 0.70 4.15
C GLY A 72 -2.08 -0.01 3.37
N GLY A 73 -1.15 -0.67 4.06
CA GLY A 73 -0.21 -1.57 3.43
C GLY A 73 1.12 -0.97 2.98
N PHE A 74 1.46 0.24 3.42
CA PHE A 74 2.69 0.90 3.00
C PHE A 74 3.93 0.02 3.20
N TYR A 75 4.10 -0.51 4.42
CA TYR A 75 5.31 -1.30 4.73
C TYR A 75 5.28 -2.68 4.07
N SER A 76 4.11 -3.31 4.02
CA SER A 76 3.94 -4.58 3.30
C SER A 76 4.35 -4.44 1.84
N ILE A 77 3.93 -3.36 1.20
CA ILE A 77 4.28 -3.06 -0.19
C ILE A 77 5.79 -2.85 -0.35
N GLU A 78 6.41 -2.10 0.55
CA GLU A 78 7.86 -1.87 0.49
C GLU A 78 8.64 -3.17 0.65
N MET A 79 8.21 -4.07 1.55
CA MET A 79 8.86 -5.37 1.73
C MET A 79 8.74 -6.23 0.46
N LYS A 80 7.56 -6.23 -0.16
CA LYS A 80 7.36 -7.00 -1.40
C LYS A 80 8.19 -6.42 -2.54
N ARG A 81 8.31 -5.11 -2.63
CA ARG A 81 9.17 -4.46 -3.62
C ARG A 81 10.64 -4.81 -3.46
N ARG A 82 11.07 -5.12 -2.23
CA ARG A 82 12.43 -5.59 -1.96
C ARG A 82 12.63 -7.07 -2.25
N GLY A 83 11.60 -7.73 -2.77
CA GLY A 83 11.69 -9.10 -3.25
C GLY A 83 11.33 -10.18 -2.26
N ALA A 84 10.69 -9.84 -1.13
CA ALA A 84 10.25 -10.86 -0.17
C ALA A 84 9.42 -11.93 -0.87
N ASP A 85 9.68 -13.18 -0.56
CA ASP A 85 8.97 -14.31 -1.16
C ASP A 85 7.50 -14.32 -0.74
N ARG A 86 7.24 -13.98 0.51
CA ARG A 86 5.89 -13.93 1.05
C ARG A 86 5.76 -12.75 1.99
N VAL A 87 4.68 -12.00 1.85
CA VAL A 87 4.33 -10.93 2.78
C VAL A 87 2.89 -11.14 3.22
N LEU A 88 2.69 -11.14 4.54
CA LEU A 88 1.38 -11.21 5.17
C LEU A 88 1.17 -9.97 6.01
N GLY A 89 0.19 -9.15 5.66
CA GLY A 89 -0.25 -8.03 6.47
C GLY A 89 -1.47 -8.41 7.28
N ILE A 90 -1.49 -8.05 8.56
CA ILE A 90 -2.64 -8.30 9.42
C ILE A 90 -3.11 -7.00 10.06
N ASP A 91 -4.43 -6.86 10.13
CA ASP A 91 -5.07 -5.73 10.79
C ASP A 91 -6.48 -6.13 11.19
N ILE A 92 -7.03 -5.49 12.20
CA ILE A 92 -8.42 -5.74 12.62
C ILE A 92 -9.41 -4.79 11.94
N ASP A 93 -8.92 -3.75 11.28
CA ASP A 93 -9.78 -2.76 10.61
C ASP A 93 -10.02 -3.21 9.16
N GLU A 94 -11.25 -3.62 8.87
CA GLU A 94 -11.63 -4.10 7.55
C GLU A 94 -11.42 -3.05 6.46
N ARG A 95 -11.64 -1.77 6.78
CA ARG A 95 -11.45 -0.68 5.83
C ARG A 95 -9.99 -0.61 5.38
N TYR A 96 -9.07 -0.69 6.33
CA TYR A 96 -7.63 -0.67 6.01
C TYR A 96 -7.22 -1.89 5.19
N LEU A 97 -7.75 -3.06 5.53
CA LEU A 97 -7.45 -4.27 4.77
C LEU A 97 -7.93 -4.15 3.32
N LYS A 98 -9.12 -3.59 3.09
CA LYS A 98 -9.62 -3.36 1.74
C LYS A 98 -8.75 -2.37 0.97
N GLN A 99 -8.31 -1.31 1.65
CA GLN A 99 -7.40 -0.32 1.06
C GLN A 99 -6.07 -0.98 0.68
N ALA A 100 -5.50 -1.76 1.58
CA ALA A 100 -4.24 -2.45 1.34
C ALA A 100 -4.34 -3.45 0.18
N CYS A 101 -5.41 -4.24 0.14
CA CYS A 101 -5.66 -5.16 -0.97
C CYS A 101 -5.75 -4.44 -2.30
N PHE A 102 -6.50 -3.34 -2.34
CA PHE A 102 -6.65 -2.54 -3.55
C PHE A 102 -5.31 -1.97 -4.01
N ALA A 103 -4.53 -1.44 -3.07
CA ALA A 103 -3.22 -0.86 -3.38
C ALA A 103 -2.26 -1.91 -3.95
N ALA A 104 -2.17 -3.07 -3.32
CA ALA A 104 -1.31 -4.14 -3.79
C ALA A 104 -1.73 -4.64 -5.18
N GLN A 105 -3.02 -4.84 -5.39
CA GLN A 105 -3.54 -5.26 -6.70
C GLN A 105 -3.22 -4.23 -7.78
N THR A 106 -3.43 -2.94 -7.48
CA THR A 106 -3.14 -1.87 -8.42
C THR A 106 -1.67 -1.85 -8.82
N LEU A 107 -0.78 -2.15 -7.88
CA LEU A 107 0.66 -2.18 -8.13
C LEU A 107 1.15 -3.52 -8.66
N GLY A 108 0.27 -4.50 -8.84
CA GLY A 108 0.64 -5.82 -9.35
C GLY A 108 1.44 -6.65 -8.37
N LEU A 109 1.27 -6.45 -7.08
CA LEU A 109 2.01 -7.16 -6.03
C LEU A 109 1.12 -8.18 -5.34
N GLU A 110 1.64 -9.41 -5.18
CA GLU A 110 0.95 -10.48 -4.45
C GLU A 110 1.28 -10.38 -2.96
N ILE A 111 0.32 -9.89 -2.18
CA ILE A 111 0.45 -9.76 -0.73
C ILE A 111 -0.86 -10.25 -0.11
N GLU A 112 -0.77 -11.05 0.94
CA GLU A 112 -1.94 -11.47 1.70
C GLU A 112 -2.25 -10.44 2.78
N PHE A 113 -3.52 -10.05 2.88
CA PHE A 113 -3.99 -9.18 3.96
C PHE A 113 -5.19 -9.84 4.63
N VAL A 114 -5.10 -10.05 5.94
CA VAL A 114 -6.15 -10.77 6.67
C VAL A 114 -6.43 -10.12 8.02
N ASP A 115 -7.67 -10.31 8.50
CA ASP A 115 -8.04 -10.04 9.88
C ASP A 115 -7.75 -11.33 10.67
N PRO A 116 -6.79 -11.30 11.61
CA PRO A 116 -6.39 -12.52 12.31
C PRO A 116 -7.45 -13.04 13.28
N ILE A 117 -8.46 -12.24 13.60
CA ILE A 117 -9.52 -12.63 14.53
C ILE A 117 -10.64 -13.35 13.78
N LEU A 118 -10.98 -12.91 12.56
CA LEU A 118 -12.10 -13.45 11.79
C LEU A 118 -11.70 -14.66 10.94
N ASN A 119 -10.41 -14.89 10.77
CA ASN A 119 -9.93 -16.02 9.96
C ASN A 119 -9.30 -17.11 10.86
#